data_d76a336dadcb607b2b575c7ad11548b2
#
_entry.id   d76a336dadcb607b2b575c7ad11548b2
#
_cell.length_a   1.000
_cell.length_b   1.000
_cell.length_c   1.000
_cell.angle_alpha   90.00
_cell.angle_beta   90.00
_cell.angle_gamma   90.00
#
_symmetry.space_group_name_H-M   'P 1'
#
loop_
_entity.id
_entity.type
_entity.pdbx_description
1 polymer ?
#
loop_
_entity_poly.entity_id
_entity_poly.type
_entity_poly.pdbx_seq_one_letter_code
_entity_poly.pdbx_strand_id
1 'polypeptide(L)'
;MIGNPDPAGNDLIEALEASDVSAINGIASLANILLKRGLLSDAEASAMYESMSLPLGLPKYAENPAGQDLQLNLDRLFAMIVASR
;
A
#
# COMPACT_ATOMS: atom_id res chain seq x y z
N MET A 1 -8.12 15.43 31.07
CA MET A 1 -7.43 14.33 31.01
C MET A 1 -6.08 14.42 30.53
N ILE A 2 -5.31 14.52 31.35
CA ILE A 2 -4.01 14.90 31.04
C ILE A 2 -3.13 13.71 31.10
N GLY A 3 -2.13 13.63 30.31
CA GLY A 3 -1.20 12.54 30.34
C GLY A 3 -1.59 11.33 29.52
N ASN A 4 -2.83 11.24 29.09
CA ASN A 4 -3.22 10.17 28.20
C ASN A 4 -3.00 10.58 26.77
N PRO A 5 -2.72 9.63 25.86
CA PRO A 5 -2.74 9.93 24.45
C PRO A 5 -4.10 10.51 24.11
N ASP A 6 -4.11 11.51 23.25
CA ASP A 6 -5.35 12.09 22.78
C ASP A 6 -6.12 11.05 21.97
N PRO A 7 -7.30 10.60 22.44
CA PRO A 7 -8.05 9.61 21.66
C PRO A 7 -8.39 10.08 20.25
N ALA A 8 -8.64 11.38 20.06
CA ALA A 8 -8.90 11.91 18.74
C ALA A 8 -7.65 11.81 17.86
N GLY A 9 -6.46 12.02 18.42
CA GLY A 9 -5.21 11.87 17.71
C GLY A 9 -4.97 10.43 17.28
N ASN A 10 -5.25 9.47 18.18
CA ASN A 10 -5.11 8.04 17.86
C ASN A 10 -6.12 7.62 16.80
N ASP A 11 -7.35 8.11 16.89
CA ASP A 11 -8.37 7.81 15.89
C ASP A 11 -7.99 8.36 14.53
N LEU A 12 -7.38 9.54 14.49
CA LEU A 12 -6.91 10.12 13.24
C LEU A 12 -5.79 9.29 12.64
N ILE A 13 -4.83 8.86 13.44
CA ILE A 13 -3.73 8.02 12.97
C ILE A 13 -4.28 6.71 12.41
N GLU A 14 -5.19 6.07 13.11
CA GLU A 14 -5.81 4.82 12.64
C GLU A 14 -6.59 5.05 11.34
N ALA A 15 -7.30 6.16 11.23
CA ALA A 15 -8.04 6.49 10.01
C ALA A 15 -7.10 6.71 8.84
N LEU A 16 -5.97 7.37 9.05
CA LEU A 16 -4.97 7.58 8.00
C LEU A 16 -4.34 6.26 7.55
N GLU A 17 -4.03 5.37 8.49
CA GLU A 17 -3.51 4.04 8.17
C GLU A 17 -4.53 3.24 7.37
N ALA A 18 -5.79 3.27 7.78
CA ALA A 18 -6.86 2.57 7.08
C ALA A 18 -7.04 3.13 5.67
N SER A 19 -6.93 4.44 5.52
CA SER A 19 -7.03 5.10 4.21
C SER A 19 -5.89 4.65 3.29
N ASP A 20 -4.67 4.57 3.81
CA ASP A 20 -3.51 4.14 3.04
C ASP A 20 -3.66 2.69 2.58
N VAL A 21 -4.07 1.80 3.47
CA VAL A 21 -4.31 0.39 3.14
C VAL A 21 -5.43 0.26 2.12
N SER A 22 -6.50 1.03 2.30
CA SER A 22 -7.63 1.03 1.37
C SER A 22 -7.22 1.49 -0.02
N ALA A 23 -6.38 2.53 -0.10
CA ALA A 23 -5.88 3.03 -1.38
C ALA A 23 -5.02 1.97 -2.08
N ILE A 24 -4.13 1.32 -1.36
CA ILE A 24 -3.30 0.26 -1.91
C ILE A 24 -4.17 -0.89 -2.41
N ASN A 25 -5.16 -1.31 -1.63
CA ASN A 25 -6.07 -2.37 -2.02
C ASN A 25 -6.85 -2.00 -3.28
N GLY A 26 -7.32 -0.76 -3.38
CA GLY A 26 -8.05 -0.27 -4.54
C GLY A 26 -7.20 -0.27 -5.79
N ILE A 27 -5.97 0.21 -5.70
CA ILE A 27 -5.04 0.25 -6.82
C ILE A 27 -4.67 -1.17 -7.25
N ALA A 28 -4.40 -2.05 -6.31
CA ALA A 28 -4.08 -3.45 -6.60
C ALA A 28 -5.25 -4.16 -7.29
N SER A 29 -6.47 -3.91 -6.84
CA SER A 29 -7.67 -4.48 -7.48
C SER A 29 -7.83 -3.98 -8.90
N LEU A 30 -7.61 -2.69 -9.13
CA LEU A 30 -7.68 -2.12 -10.47
C LEU A 30 -6.61 -2.73 -11.37
N ALA A 31 -5.38 -2.83 -10.88
CA ALA A 31 -4.28 -3.44 -11.63
C ALA A 31 -4.62 -4.89 -12.01
N ASN A 32 -5.21 -5.63 -11.08
CA ASN A 32 -5.62 -7.02 -11.34
C ASN A 32 -6.67 -7.11 -12.45
N ILE A 33 -7.66 -6.23 -12.41
CA ILE A 33 -8.72 -6.19 -13.44
C ILE A 33 -8.10 -5.88 -14.80
N LEU A 34 -7.25 -4.87 -14.87
CA LEU A 34 -6.63 -4.45 -16.11
C LEU A 34 -5.70 -5.54 -16.68
N LEU A 35 -4.96 -6.21 -15.80
CA LEU A 35 -4.05 -7.28 -16.20
C LEU A 35 -4.84 -8.45 -16.80
N LYS A 36 -5.93 -8.85 -16.16
CA LYS A 36 -6.77 -9.94 -16.64
C LYS A 36 -7.45 -9.63 -17.95
N ARG A 37 -7.71 -8.37 -18.22
CA ARG A 37 -8.31 -7.92 -19.48
C ARG A 37 -7.28 -7.65 -20.58
N GLY A 38 -6.01 -7.83 -20.29
CA GLY A 38 -4.95 -7.58 -21.24
C GLY A 38 -4.70 -6.10 -21.52
N LEU A 39 -5.21 -5.22 -20.66
CA LEU A 39 -5.02 -3.78 -20.81
C LEU A 39 -3.79 -3.28 -20.05
N LEU A 40 -3.18 -4.14 -19.25
CA LEU A 40 -1.98 -3.82 -18.49
C LEU A 40 -1.00 -4.98 -18.70
N SER A 41 0.22 -4.67 -19.13
CA SER A 41 1.24 -5.70 -19.31
C SER A 41 1.93 -6.01 -17.96
N ASP A 42 2.67 -7.11 -17.94
CA ASP A 42 3.47 -7.48 -16.77
C ASP A 42 4.50 -6.39 -16.44
N ALA A 43 5.13 -5.83 -17.46
CA ALA A 43 6.10 -4.76 -17.29
C ALA A 43 5.44 -3.50 -16.69
N GLU A 44 4.23 -3.20 -17.14
CA GLU A 44 3.47 -2.07 -16.59
C GLU A 44 3.06 -2.31 -15.14
N ALA A 45 2.63 -3.53 -14.79
CA ALA A 45 2.31 -3.87 -13.42
C ALA A 45 3.54 -3.75 -12.51
N SER A 46 4.71 -4.21 -12.99
CA SER A 46 5.97 -4.05 -12.27
C SER A 46 6.33 -2.59 -12.07
N ALA A 47 6.12 -1.76 -13.09
CA ALA A 47 6.39 -0.32 -13.00
C ALA A 47 5.46 0.34 -11.96
N MET A 48 4.20 -0.07 -11.89
CA MET A 48 3.28 0.41 -10.86
C MET A 48 3.78 0.05 -9.47
N TYR A 49 4.17 -1.21 -9.26
CA TYR A 49 4.69 -1.68 -7.99
C TYR A 49 5.93 -0.87 -7.58
N GLU A 50 6.86 -0.67 -8.49
CA GLU A 50 8.07 0.09 -8.22
C GLU A 50 7.76 1.54 -7.86
N SER A 51 6.84 2.17 -8.60
CA SER A 51 6.43 3.55 -8.33
C SER A 51 5.79 3.69 -6.96
N MET A 52 5.01 2.71 -6.53
CA MET A 52 4.37 2.73 -5.23
C MET A 52 5.37 2.44 -4.11
N SER A 53 6.39 1.63 -4.39
CA SER A 53 7.41 1.26 -3.41
C SER A 53 8.44 2.36 -3.16
N LEU A 54 8.72 3.19 -4.15
CA LEU A 54 9.75 4.23 -4.05
C LEU A 54 9.60 5.12 -2.82
N PRO A 55 8.44 5.74 -2.59
CA PRO A 55 8.31 6.60 -1.40
C PRO A 55 8.43 5.82 -0.09
N LEU A 56 8.00 4.55 -0.07
CA LEU A 56 8.08 3.73 1.14
C LEU A 56 9.51 3.34 1.49
N GLY A 57 10.43 3.40 0.52
CA GLY A 57 11.84 3.12 0.72
C GLY A 57 12.65 4.32 1.18
N LEU A 58 12.06 5.51 1.26
CA LEU A 58 12.78 6.68 1.75
C LEU A 58 13.14 6.48 3.23
N PRO A 59 14.30 6.99 3.68
CA PRO A 59 14.75 6.73 5.05
C PRO A 59 13.73 7.06 6.12
N LYS A 60 12.97 8.14 5.96
CA LYS A 60 11.98 8.54 6.96
C LYS A 60 10.78 7.59 7.03
N TYR A 61 10.56 6.76 6.02
CA TYR A 61 9.46 5.80 6.00
C TYR A 61 9.93 4.36 6.17
N ALA A 62 11.12 4.05 5.66
CA ALA A 62 11.63 2.68 5.67
C ALA A 62 11.81 2.13 7.08
N GLU A 63 12.13 2.99 8.05
CA GLU A 63 12.30 2.58 9.44
C GLU A 63 11.03 2.73 10.27
N ASN A 64 9.97 3.28 9.70
CA ASN A 64 8.71 3.47 10.40
C ASN A 64 7.89 2.18 10.31
N PRO A 65 7.41 1.63 11.45
CA PRO A 65 6.63 0.38 11.42
C PRO A 65 5.40 0.45 10.51
N ALA A 66 4.72 1.59 10.47
CA ALA A 66 3.55 1.76 9.59
C ALA A 66 3.97 1.71 8.13
N GLY A 67 5.10 2.33 7.79
CA GLY A 67 5.64 2.27 6.42
C GLY A 67 6.04 0.87 6.04
N GLN A 68 6.65 0.12 6.96
CA GLN A 68 7.02 -1.27 6.73
C GLN A 68 5.79 -2.15 6.50
N ASP A 69 4.72 -1.91 7.25
CA ASP A 69 3.47 -2.66 7.07
C ASP A 69 2.83 -2.36 5.72
N LEU A 70 2.87 -1.11 5.27
CA LEU A 70 2.37 -0.74 3.94
C LEU A 70 3.17 -1.44 2.85
N GLN A 71 4.50 -1.49 2.98
CA GLN A 71 5.35 -2.17 2.01
C GLN A 71 5.03 -3.67 1.95
N LEU A 72 4.87 -4.31 3.10
CA LEU A 72 4.52 -5.73 3.15
C LEU A 72 3.17 -6.00 2.50
N ASN A 73 2.19 -5.12 2.75
CA ASN A 73 0.87 -5.24 2.14
C ASN A 73 0.95 -5.09 0.62
N LEU A 74 1.70 -4.11 0.16
CA LEU A 74 1.93 -3.87 -1.27
C LEU A 74 2.61 -5.08 -1.91
N ASP A 75 3.68 -5.60 -1.30
CA ASP A 75 4.42 -6.75 -1.80
C ASP A 75 3.50 -7.96 -1.95
N ARG A 76 2.69 -8.23 -0.93
CA ARG A 76 1.78 -9.36 -0.92
C ARG A 76 0.71 -9.24 -2.01
N LEU A 77 0.10 -8.07 -2.14
CA LEU A 77 -0.97 -7.87 -3.10
C LEU A 77 -0.47 -8.01 -4.54
N PHE A 78 0.68 -7.43 -4.87
CA PHE A 78 1.21 -7.53 -6.21
C PHE A 78 1.73 -8.93 -6.53
N ALA A 79 2.27 -9.63 -5.54
CA ALA A 79 2.65 -11.04 -5.72
C ALA A 79 1.42 -11.88 -6.05
N MET A 80 0.29 -11.65 -5.39
CA MET A 80 -0.97 -12.35 -5.67
C MET A 80 -1.48 -12.04 -7.07
N ILE A 81 -1.41 -10.79 -7.49
CA ILE A 81 -1.84 -10.38 -8.83
C ILE A 81 -1.03 -11.10 -9.90
N VAL A 82 0.28 -11.13 -9.75
CA VAL A 82 1.15 -11.80 -10.71
C VAL A 82 0.89 -13.31 -10.73
N ALA A 83 0.68 -13.92 -9.57
CA ALA A 83 0.44 -15.35 -9.48
C ALA A 83 -0.91 -15.75 -10.07
N SER A 84 -1.88 -14.85 -10.10
CA SER A 84 -3.25 -15.18 -10.51
C SER A 84 -3.52 -15.01 -12.00
N ARG A 85 -2.55 -14.54 -12.78
CA ARG A 85 -2.76 -14.34 -14.23
C ARG A 85 -2.85 -15.64 -14.99
#